data_2757c0f7c2d814b62d0824d3059a096e
#
_entry.id   2757c0f7c2d814b62d0824d3059a096e
#
_cell.length_a   1.000
_cell.length_b   1.000
_cell.length_c   1.000
_cell.angle_alpha   90.00
_cell.angle_beta   90.00
_cell.angle_gamma   90.00
#
_symmetry.space_group_name_H-M   'P 1'
#
loop_
_entity.id
_entity.type
_entity.pdbx_description
1 polymer ?
#
loop_
_entity_poly.entity_id
_entity_poly.type
_entity_poly.pdbx_seq_one_letter_code
_entity_poly.pdbx_strand_id
1 'polypeptide(L)'
;MKKIIVTGGYGFIGSAFIRYIINNTSYSVLNIDNLSYSSDLKSLKSIESNDRYKFKELDICKGDDVLDVMQSYKPNAVIHFAAESHVDKSIDSPNVFIQTNIFGTYQLLQASLIYFNSSKLSTREEFIFHHISTDEVYGDIGKDDLPAN
;
A
#
# COMPACT_ATOMS: atom_id res chain seq x y z
N MET A 1 -18.00 -3.41 10.06
CA MET A 1 -16.54 -3.61 10.27
C MET A 1 -15.82 -3.10 9.03
N LYS A 2 -14.93 -2.12 9.17
CA LYS A 2 -14.20 -1.56 8.00
C LYS A 2 -13.14 -2.55 7.51
N LYS A 3 -12.94 -2.61 6.21
CA LYS A 3 -11.96 -3.45 5.52
C LYS A 3 -10.90 -2.57 4.88
N ILE A 4 -9.65 -2.88 5.12
CA ILE A 4 -8.51 -2.11 4.60
C ILE A 4 -7.63 -3.02 3.74
N ILE A 5 -7.26 -2.56 2.56
CA ILE A 5 -6.13 -3.13 1.81
C ILE A 5 -4.88 -2.35 2.20
N VAL A 6 -3.81 -3.08 2.53
CA VAL A 6 -2.47 -2.52 2.75
C VAL A 6 -1.54 -3.13 1.71
N THR A 7 -0.86 -2.30 0.93
CA THR A 7 0.18 -2.77 0.01
C THR A 7 1.57 -2.58 0.62
N GLY A 8 2.49 -3.48 0.35
CA GLY A 8 3.84 -3.44 0.96
C GLY A 8 3.82 -3.79 2.46
N GLY A 9 2.89 -4.65 2.88
CA GLY A 9 2.66 -4.92 4.29
C GLY A 9 3.73 -5.79 4.94
N TYR A 10 4.61 -6.44 4.18
CA TYR A 10 5.79 -7.13 4.73
C TYR A 10 7.03 -6.24 4.80
N GLY A 11 6.93 -4.98 4.33
CA GLY A 11 7.95 -3.95 4.56
C GLY A 11 7.98 -3.47 6.01
N PHE A 12 9.03 -2.71 6.37
CA PHE A 12 9.25 -2.25 7.74
C PHE A 12 8.07 -1.43 8.30
N ILE A 13 7.65 -0.38 7.58
CA ILE A 13 6.55 0.50 8.03
C ILE A 13 5.20 -0.20 7.88
N GLY A 14 4.96 -0.85 6.73
CA GLY A 14 3.70 -1.54 6.44
C GLY A 14 3.37 -2.61 7.48
N SER A 15 4.35 -3.41 7.90
CA SER A 15 4.16 -4.45 8.91
C SER A 15 3.84 -3.88 10.29
N ALA A 16 4.48 -2.79 10.68
CA ALA A 16 4.18 -2.09 11.94
C ALA A 16 2.75 -1.54 11.94
N PHE A 17 2.33 -0.93 10.82
CA PHE A 17 0.97 -0.44 10.64
C PHE A 17 -0.06 -1.57 10.74
N ILE A 18 0.14 -2.68 10.03
CA ILE A 18 -0.78 -3.83 10.06
C ILE A 18 -0.93 -4.37 11.49
N ARG A 19 0.18 -4.59 12.21
CA ARG A 19 0.13 -5.04 13.61
C ARG A 19 -0.65 -4.06 14.49
N TYR A 20 -0.43 -2.76 14.32
CA TYR A 20 -1.16 -1.73 15.05
C TYR A 20 -2.67 -1.82 14.80
N ILE A 21 -3.10 -1.88 13.54
CA ILE A 21 -4.52 -1.96 13.16
C ILE A 21 -5.18 -3.21 13.72
N ILE A 22 -4.55 -4.37 13.59
CA ILE A 22 -5.10 -5.65 14.07
C ILE A 22 -5.22 -5.66 15.59
N ASN A 23 -4.26 -5.08 16.31
CA ASN A 23 -4.25 -5.13 17.78
C ASN A 23 -5.13 -4.05 18.43
N ASN A 24 -5.33 -2.89 17.75
CA ASN A 24 -5.95 -1.73 18.39
C ASN A 24 -7.31 -1.33 17.78
N THR A 25 -7.76 -2.01 16.72
CA THR A 25 -9.03 -1.70 16.07
C THR A 25 -9.84 -2.96 15.79
N SER A 26 -11.11 -2.81 15.37
CA SER A 26 -11.94 -3.89 14.85
C SER A 26 -11.84 -4.09 13.33
N TYR A 27 -10.90 -3.44 12.66
CA TYR A 27 -10.78 -3.49 11.21
C TYR A 27 -10.19 -4.82 10.72
N SER A 28 -10.58 -5.22 9.50
CA SER A 28 -9.95 -6.33 8.78
C SER A 28 -8.94 -5.81 7.78
N VAL A 29 -7.81 -6.49 7.67
CA VAL A 29 -6.72 -6.13 6.77
C VAL A 29 -6.49 -7.24 5.76
N LEU A 30 -6.44 -6.86 4.47
CA LEU A 30 -5.86 -7.66 3.41
C LEU A 30 -4.50 -7.05 3.05
N ASN A 31 -3.43 -7.75 3.38
CA ASN A 31 -2.08 -7.40 2.98
C ASN A 31 -1.82 -7.87 1.54
N ILE A 32 -1.39 -6.96 0.67
CA ILE A 32 -0.91 -7.24 -0.69
C ILE A 32 0.59 -6.93 -0.72
N ASP A 33 1.41 -7.92 -1.08
CA ASP A 33 2.86 -7.78 -1.17
C ASP A 33 3.38 -8.70 -2.26
N ASN A 34 4.38 -8.28 -3.02
CA ASN A 34 4.99 -9.09 -4.06
C ASN A 34 6.18 -9.94 -3.55
N LEU A 35 6.43 -9.89 -2.26
CA LEU A 35 7.52 -10.61 -1.59
C LEU A 35 8.89 -10.30 -2.19
N SER A 36 9.16 -9.01 -2.43
CA SER A 36 10.46 -8.56 -2.89
C SER A 36 11.56 -8.83 -1.84
N TYR A 37 12.81 -8.55 -2.20
CA TYR A 37 13.97 -8.75 -1.30
C TYR A 37 13.88 -8.00 0.04
N SER A 38 13.06 -6.95 0.12
CA SER A 38 12.87 -6.14 1.34
C SER A 38 11.74 -6.67 2.25
N SER A 39 11.03 -7.71 1.83
CA SER A 39 9.92 -8.29 2.57
C SER A 39 10.42 -9.18 3.71
N ASP A 40 9.95 -8.93 4.94
CA ASP A 40 10.19 -9.79 6.09
C ASP A 40 8.92 -10.52 6.53
N LEU A 41 8.81 -11.79 6.11
CA LEU A 41 7.67 -12.65 6.44
C LEU A 41 7.49 -12.87 7.95
N LYS A 42 8.57 -12.74 8.76
CA LYS A 42 8.49 -12.88 10.20
C LYS A 42 7.83 -11.71 10.90
N SER A 43 7.82 -10.54 10.23
CA SER A 43 7.30 -9.30 10.79
C SER A 43 5.83 -9.36 11.18
N LEU A 44 5.01 -10.21 10.54
CA LEU A 44 3.57 -10.36 10.78
C LEU A 44 3.20 -11.68 11.47
N LYS A 45 4.18 -12.50 11.88
CA LYS A 45 3.94 -13.82 12.48
C LYS A 45 3.05 -13.76 13.71
N SER A 46 3.13 -12.68 14.52
CA SER A 46 2.32 -12.52 15.73
C SER A 46 0.81 -12.35 15.47
N ILE A 47 0.42 -12.00 14.25
CA ILE A 47 -0.98 -11.77 13.84
C ILE A 47 -1.42 -12.66 12.68
N GLU A 48 -0.58 -13.57 12.24
CA GLU A 48 -0.82 -14.41 11.06
C GLU A 48 -2.09 -15.27 11.20
N SER A 49 -2.36 -15.77 12.41
CA SER A 49 -3.54 -16.59 12.71
C SER A 49 -4.80 -15.79 13.07
N ASN A 50 -4.75 -14.46 13.01
CA ASN A 50 -5.91 -13.64 13.32
C ASN A 50 -6.93 -13.64 12.16
N ASP A 51 -8.18 -13.99 12.42
CA ASP A 51 -9.26 -14.10 11.42
C ASP A 51 -9.50 -12.81 10.61
N ARG A 52 -9.07 -11.66 11.14
CA ARG A 52 -9.19 -10.34 10.51
C ARG A 52 -8.01 -9.99 9.62
N TYR A 53 -6.94 -10.80 9.63
CA TYR A 53 -5.78 -10.64 8.76
C TYR A 53 -5.83 -11.65 7.62
N LYS A 54 -5.56 -11.16 6.40
CA LYS A 54 -5.39 -11.99 5.20
C LYS A 54 -4.19 -11.50 4.42
N PHE A 55 -3.54 -12.42 3.73
CA PHE A 55 -2.44 -12.13 2.82
C PHE A 55 -2.77 -12.57 1.40
N LYS A 56 -2.35 -11.77 0.43
CA LYS A 56 -2.37 -12.09 -0.99
C LYS A 56 -1.03 -11.69 -1.60
N GLU A 57 -0.27 -12.65 -2.08
CA GLU A 57 0.89 -12.39 -2.92
C GLU A 57 0.42 -11.82 -4.25
N LEU A 58 0.79 -10.57 -4.53
CA LEU A 58 0.38 -9.85 -5.73
C LEU A 58 1.27 -8.62 -5.94
N ASP A 59 1.71 -8.44 -7.19
CA ASP A 59 2.40 -7.24 -7.64
C ASP A 59 1.38 -6.15 -8.01
N ILE A 60 1.56 -4.94 -7.45
CA ILE A 60 0.71 -3.78 -7.72
C ILE A 60 0.76 -3.33 -9.20
N CYS A 61 1.79 -3.73 -9.95
CA CYS A 61 1.89 -3.49 -11.39
C CYS A 61 0.83 -4.25 -12.21
N LYS A 62 0.20 -5.27 -11.63
CA LYS A 62 -0.87 -6.07 -12.25
C LYS A 62 -2.24 -5.47 -11.95
N GLY A 63 -2.57 -4.36 -12.61
CA GLY A 63 -3.76 -3.56 -12.32
C GLY A 63 -5.07 -4.33 -12.37
N ASP A 64 -5.24 -5.26 -13.34
CA ASP A 64 -6.45 -6.07 -13.46
C ASP A 64 -6.61 -7.01 -12.26
N ASP A 65 -5.53 -7.69 -11.85
CA ASP A 65 -5.55 -8.58 -10.68
C ASP A 65 -5.82 -7.79 -9.38
N VAL A 66 -5.30 -6.56 -9.27
CA VAL A 66 -5.57 -5.65 -8.15
C VAL A 66 -7.04 -5.25 -8.12
N LEU A 67 -7.63 -4.93 -9.28
CA LEU A 67 -9.05 -4.59 -9.39
C LEU A 67 -9.93 -5.77 -8.98
N ASP A 68 -9.63 -6.98 -9.44
CA ASP A 68 -10.36 -8.20 -9.06
C ASP A 68 -10.33 -8.43 -7.54
N VAL A 69 -9.18 -8.20 -6.92
CA VAL A 69 -9.03 -8.26 -5.45
C VAL A 69 -9.88 -7.20 -4.78
N MET A 70 -9.89 -5.96 -5.26
CA MET A 70 -10.72 -4.89 -4.70
C MET A 70 -12.20 -5.21 -4.81
N GLN A 71 -12.66 -5.69 -5.97
CA GLN A 71 -14.07 -6.06 -6.20
C GLN A 71 -14.54 -7.20 -5.31
N SER A 72 -13.68 -8.19 -5.07
CA SER A 72 -14.00 -9.33 -4.20
C SER A 72 -13.91 -9.00 -2.72
N TYR A 73 -12.88 -8.29 -2.30
CA TYR A 73 -12.65 -7.93 -0.89
C TYR A 73 -13.55 -6.78 -0.41
N LYS A 74 -13.87 -5.83 -1.30
CA LYS A 74 -14.70 -4.62 -1.04
C LYS A 74 -14.13 -3.76 0.07
N PRO A 75 -12.93 -3.18 -0.12
CA PRO A 75 -12.28 -2.35 0.89
C PRO A 75 -13.00 -1.01 1.10
N ASN A 76 -12.90 -0.48 2.32
CA ASN A 76 -13.23 0.90 2.64
C ASN A 76 -12.01 1.84 2.47
N ALA A 77 -10.80 1.27 2.52
CA ALA A 77 -9.59 2.05 2.31
C ALA A 77 -8.48 1.21 1.67
N VAL A 78 -7.62 1.88 0.92
CA VAL A 78 -6.32 1.39 0.46
C VAL A 78 -5.25 2.26 1.12
N ILE A 79 -4.31 1.62 1.82
CA ILE A 79 -3.14 2.29 2.40
C ILE A 79 -1.92 1.75 1.66
N HIS A 80 -1.28 2.62 0.92
CA HIS A 80 -0.23 2.25 -0.03
C HIS A 80 1.16 2.52 0.53
N PHE A 81 1.86 1.44 0.96
CA PHE A 81 3.26 1.46 1.40
C PHE A 81 4.22 0.79 0.41
N ALA A 82 3.70 0.05 -0.58
CA ALA A 82 4.56 -0.66 -1.52
C ALA A 82 5.40 0.32 -2.32
N ALA A 83 6.70 0.24 -2.18
CA ALA A 83 7.68 1.06 -2.90
C ALA A 83 9.06 0.39 -2.86
N GLU A 84 9.88 0.66 -3.85
CA GLU A 84 11.32 0.49 -3.79
C GLU A 84 11.92 1.73 -3.14
N SER A 85 12.66 1.57 -2.02
CA SER A 85 13.14 2.69 -1.19
C SER A 85 14.65 2.71 -0.94
N HIS A 86 15.41 1.71 -1.46
CA HIS A 86 16.86 1.67 -1.29
C HIS A 86 17.58 2.56 -2.30
N VAL A 87 18.11 3.70 -1.84
CA VAL A 87 18.77 4.71 -2.67
C VAL A 87 19.88 4.12 -3.55
N ASP A 88 20.83 3.35 -3.00
CA ASP A 88 21.92 2.76 -3.77
C ASP A 88 21.42 1.86 -4.91
N LYS A 89 20.35 1.10 -4.67
CA LYS A 89 19.73 0.27 -5.71
C LYS A 89 19.04 1.10 -6.79
N SER A 90 18.58 2.31 -6.49
CA SER A 90 17.99 3.18 -7.50
C SER A 90 19.00 3.63 -8.54
N ILE A 91 20.26 3.72 -8.17
CA ILE A 91 21.39 4.06 -9.07
C ILE A 91 21.73 2.84 -9.95
N ASP A 92 21.82 1.66 -9.36
CA ASP A 92 22.23 0.43 -10.07
C ASP A 92 21.11 -0.15 -10.96
N SER A 93 19.85 0.00 -10.56
CA SER A 93 18.70 -0.60 -11.22
C SER A 93 17.49 0.35 -11.24
N PRO A 94 17.58 1.52 -11.88
CA PRO A 94 16.53 2.55 -11.84
C PRO A 94 15.19 2.10 -12.43
N ASN A 95 15.22 1.15 -13.36
CA ASN A 95 13.99 0.67 -13.99
C ASN A 95 13.04 -0.03 -13.01
N VAL A 96 13.55 -0.71 -11.99
CA VAL A 96 12.72 -1.37 -10.97
C VAL A 96 11.97 -0.31 -10.16
N PHE A 97 12.62 0.82 -9.85
CA PHE A 97 12.00 1.95 -9.16
C PHE A 97 10.91 2.61 -10.01
N ILE A 98 11.17 2.84 -11.29
CA ILE A 98 10.14 3.37 -12.21
C ILE A 98 8.96 2.41 -12.30
N GLN A 99 9.25 1.11 -12.44
CA GLN A 99 8.21 0.09 -12.56
C GLN A 99 7.35 0.02 -11.30
N THR A 100 7.95 -0.03 -10.11
CA THR A 100 7.20 -0.17 -8.87
C THR A 100 6.59 1.17 -8.43
N ASN A 101 7.41 2.23 -8.33
CA ASN A 101 6.97 3.46 -7.68
C ASN A 101 6.11 4.35 -8.58
N ILE A 102 6.33 4.30 -9.91
CA ILE A 102 5.56 5.09 -10.87
C ILE A 102 4.45 4.23 -11.47
N PHE A 103 4.82 3.18 -12.22
CA PHE A 103 3.84 2.38 -12.93
C PHE A 103 2.94 1.57 -11.99
N GLY A 104 3.49 0.94 -10.96
CA GLY A 104 2.72 0.20 -9.97
C GLY A 104 1.73 1.08 -9.20
N THR A 105 2.18 2.28 -8.76
CA THR A 105 1.31 3.26 -8.11
C THR A 105 0.21 3.74 -9.06
N TYR A 106 0.54 4.00 -10.32
CA TYR A 106 -0.45 4.37 -11.35
C TYR A 106 -1.51 3.26 -11.53
N GLN A 107 -1.09 1.99 -11.65
CA GLN A 107 -2.00 0.86 -11.79
C GLN A 107 -2.92 0.70 -10.57
N LEU A 108 -2.37 0.84 -9.38
CA LEU A 108 -3.14 0.78 -8.14
C LEU A 108 -4.16 1.93 -8.05
N LEU A 109 -3.80 3.14 -8.48
CA LEU A 109 -4.71 4.30 -8.56
C LEU A 109 -5.82 4.06 -9.58
N GLN A 110 -5.50 3.54 -10.77
CA GLN A 110 -6.50 3.22 -11.79
C GLN A 110 -7.48 2.15 -11.31
N ALA A 111 -6.99 1.05 -10.72
CA ALA A 111 -7.84 0.03 -10.13
C ALA A 111 -8.76 0.59 -9.04
N SER A 112 -8.20 1.47 -8.18
CA SER A 112 -8.98 2.15 -7.13
C SER A 112 -10.06 3.07 -7.69
N LEU A 113 -9.75 3.81 -8.76
CA LEU A 113 -10.71 4.69 -9.43
C LEU A 113 -11.84 3.89 -10.10
N ILE A 114 -11.53 2.80 -10.78
CA ILE A 114 -12.53 1.91 -11.40
C ILE A 114 -13.41 1.29 -10.29
N TYR A 115 -12.81 0.78 -9.22
CA TYR A 115 -13.52 0.24 -8.06
C TYR A 115 -14.45 1.29 -7.45
N PHE A 116 -13.96 2.50 -7.18
CA PHE A 116 -14.72 3.63 -6.67
C PHE A 116 -15.93 3.95 -7.55
N ASN A 117 -15.74 4.06 -8.87
CA ASN A 117 -16.79 4.38 -9.83
C ASN A 117 -17.86 3.26 -9.98
N SER A 118 -17.46 2.00 -9.82
CA SER A 118 -18.36 0.84 -9.87
C SER A 118 -19.14 0.61 -8.57
N SER A 119 -18.73 1.25 -7.47
CA SER A 119 -19.32 1.10 -6.15
C SER A 119 -20.60 1.92 -6.00
N LYS A 120 -21.51 1.48 -5.11
CA LYS A 120 -22.73 2.25 -4.75
C LYS A 120 -22.32 3.58 -4.10
N LEU A 121 -23.14 4.62 -4.27
CA LEU A 121 -22.90 5.97 -3.71
C LEU A 121 -22.54 5.95 -2.22
N SER A 122 -23.27 5.17 -1.40
CA SER A 122 -22.99 5.04 0.04
C SER A 122 -21.63 4.43 0.37
N THR A 123 -21.06 3.65 -0.55
CA THR A 123 -19.73 3.05 -0.39
C THR A 123 -18.63 4.00 -0.87
N ARG A 124 -18.96 4.87 -1.84
CA ARG A 124 -18.01 5.89 -2.35
C ARG A 124 -17.66 6.94 -1.31
N GLU A 125 -18.62 7.43 -0.55
CA GLU A 125 -18.41 8.44 0.51
C GLU A 125 -17.47 7.96 1.62
N GLU A 126 -17.31 6.63 1.77
CA GLU A 126 -16.44 6.02 2.77
C GLU A 126 -15.11 5.51 2.22
N PHE A 127 -14.90 5.49 0.89
CA PHE A 127 -13.67 4.96 0.32
C PHE A 127 -12.54 5.99 0.36
N ILE A 128 -11.39 5.56 0.90
CA ILE A 128 -10.18 6.39 1.02
C ILE A 128 -9.02 5.68 0.32
N PHE A 129 -8.31 6.39 -0.54
CA PHE A 129 -6.98 6.01 -0.99
C PHE A 129 -5.95 6.87 -0.27
N HIS A 130 -5.07 6.24 0.52
CA HIS A 130 -4.01 6.91 1.26
C HIS A 130 -2.66 6.44 0.75
N HIS A 131 -1.95 7.30 0.04
CA HIS A 131 -0.59 7.08 -0.41
C HIS A 131 0.40 7.56 0.65
N ILE A 132 1.29 6.66 1.08
CA ILE A 132 2.39 7.03 1.97
C ILE A 132 3.54 7.51 1.09
N SER A 133 3.73 8.81 1.06
CA SER A 133 4.75 9.48 0.27
C SER A 133 6.03 9.69 1.09
N THR A 134 6.92 10.53 0.61
CA THR A 134 8.22 10.88 1.21
C THR A 134 8.41 12.39 1.17
N ASP A 135 9.28 12.91 2.03
CA ASP A 135 9.70 14.32 2.04
C ASP A 135 10.54 14.69 0.81
N GLU A 136 11.16 13.72 0.15
CA GLU A 136 11.93 13.94 -1.08
C GLU A 136 11.13 14.58 -2.22
N VAL A 137 9.78 14.51 -2.18
CA VAL A 137 8.90 15.15 -3.18
C VAL A 137 9.00 16.68 -3.15
N TYR A 138 9.48 17.25 -2.06
CA TYR A 138 9.68 18.70 -1.91
C TYR A 138 11.03 19.18 -2.46
N GLY A 139 11.92 18.26 -2.86
CA GLY A 139 13.27 18.57 -3.34
C GLY A 139 14.22 18.98 -2.23
N ASP A 140 15.34 19.58 -2.63
CA ASP A 140 16.37 20.05 -1.71
C ASP A 140 15.84 21.30 -0.96
N ILE A 141 15.88 21.25 0.37
CA ILE A 141 15.51 22.39 1.24
C ILE A 141 16.82 23.05 1.67
N GLY A 142 17.05 24.29 1.21
CA GLY A 142 18.19 25.09 1.60
C GLY A 142 18.14 25.48 3.08
N LYS A 143 19.29 25.88 3.65
CA LYS A 143 19.39 26.25 5.07
C LYS A 143 18.47 27.42 5.47
N ASP A 144 18.12 28.27 4.51
CA ASP A 144 17.32 29.49 4.70
C ASP A 144 15.89 29.32 4.18
N ASP A 145 15.50 28.14 3.70
CA ASP A 145 14.15 27.88 3.21
C ASP A 145 13.19 27.63 4.38
N LEU A 146 11.93 28.05 4.18
CA LEU A 146 10.86 27.72 5.12
C LEU A 146 10.57 26.22 5.07
N PRO A 147 10.14 25.61 6.20
CA PRO A 147 9.71 24.21 6.18
C PRO A 147 8.62 23.97 5.12
N ALA A 148 8.67 22.85 4.44
CA ALA A 148 7.62 22.45 3.50
C ALA A 148 6.30 22.32 4.24
N ASN A 149 5.23 22.97 3.75
CA ASN A 149 3.88 22.95 4.31
C ASN A 149 3.00 21.93 3.60
#